data_92f468d21c57c9a7ce6faa2945e11d12
#
_entry.id   92f468d21c57c9a7ce6faa2945e11d12
#
_cell.length_a   1.000
_cell.length_b   1.000
_cell.length_c   1.000
_cell.angle_alpha   90.00
_cell.angle_beta   90.00
_cell.angle_gamma   90.00
#
_symmetry.space_group_name_H-M   'P 1'
#
loop_
_entity.id
_entity.type
_entity.pdbx_description
1 polymer ?
#
loop_
_entity_poly.entity_id
_entity_poly.type
_entity_poly.pdbx_seq_one_letter_code
_entity_poly.pdbx_strand_id
1 'polypeptide(L)'
;RRPPRSTLFPYTTLFRSVVGTYDHEKKKFQMGQPHTLDKGLDFYASQTTELPDGRRILIAWMQSWHNSFIPDGQEWQGMMTIPRELYLSDGRIIQKPVKELEQYRVRPVSYSNEKVEGGQNFDGIEGRTLDMTVTIKSGEFQEFYIDVAKDAEDYTRITYNRGKREIEVDRTFAGMNRDVACIRRAEVESESEQITLRFILDRNSVELFVNDGALSMSTAIYTPQTADGISFFCDGNAIIDIEKFDIEIPMNR
;
A
#
# COMPACT_ATOMS: atom_id res chain seq x y z
N ARG A 1 25.23 -38.36 2.35
CA ARG A 1 25.09 -37.32 1.31
C ARG A 1 24.05 -36.32 1.83
N ARG A 2 24.47 -35.09 2.09
CA ARG A 2 23.52 -33.98 2.39
C ARG A 2 22.72 -33.74 1.11
N PRO A 3 21.39 -33.54 1.20
CA PRO A 3 20.63 -33.11 0.04
C PRO A 3 21.19 -31.78 -0.48
N PRO A 4 21.14 -31.52 -1.78
CA PRO A 4 21.60 -30.25 -2.32
C PRO A 4 20.84 -29.14 -1.58
N ARG A 5 21.58 -28.14 -1.10
CA ARG A 5 20.96 -26.91 -0.62
C ARG A 5 20.12 -26.39 -1.76
N SER A 6 18.79 -26.52 -1.62
CA SER A 6 17.90 -25.76 -2.47
C SER A 6 18.33 -24.31 -2.28
N THR A 7 18.73 -23.67 -3.34
CA THR A 7 18.81 -22.23 -3.42
C THR A 7 17.38 -21.73 -3.24
N LEU A 8 16.96 -21.61 -1.99
CA LEU A 8 15.74 -20.92 -1.63
C LEU A 8 15.96 -19.49 -2.11
N PHE A 9 15.27 -19.17 -3.17
CA PHE A 9 15.25 -17.82 -3.69
C PHE A 9 14.80 -16.89 -2.57
N PRO A 10 15.47 -15.73 -2.38
CA PRO A 10 15.10 -14.76 -1.34
C PRO A 10 13.71 -14.13 -1.52
N TYR A 11 12.90 -14.64 -2.44
CA TYR A 11 11.56 -14.17 -2.79
C TYR A 11 10.41 -14.99 -2.20
N THR A 12 10.68 -15.92 -1.30
CA THR A 12 9.65 -16.78 -0.70
C THR A 12 8.82 -16.10 0.39
N THR A 13 9.05 -14.82 0.65
CA THR A 13 8.29 -14.05 1.65
C THR A 13 7.01 -13.43 1.12
N LEU A 14 6.70 -13.56 -0.16
CA LEU A 14 5.43 -13.10 -0.71
C LEU A 14 4.33 -14.11 -0.36
N PHE A 15 3.44 -13.75 0.56
CA PHE A 15 2.27 -14.55 0.88
C PHE A 15 1.37 -14.68 -0.34
N ARG A 16 1.07 -15.91 -0.68
CA ARG A 16 0.21 -16.23 -1.81
C ARG A 16 -1.15 -16.68 -1.32
N SER A 17 -2.17 -16.26 -2.03
CA SER A 17 -3.51 -16.81 -1.94
C SER A 17 -3.79 -17.71 -3.13
N VAL A 18 -4.64 -18.69 -2.93
CA VAL A 18 -5.16 -19.53 -4.00
C VAL A 18 -6.67 -19.57 -3.84
N VAL A 19 -7.37 -19.11 -4.85
CA VAL A 19 -8.82 -19.27 -4.95
C VAL A 19 -9.10 -20.57 -5.69
N GLY A 20 -10.06 -21.34 -5.21
CA GLY A 20 -10.39 -22.62 -5.82
C GLY A 20 -11.71 -23.17 -5.32
N THR A 21 -12.09 -24.34 -5.82
CA THR A 21 -13.34 -25.03 -5.44
C THR A 21 -13.00 -26.26 -4.61
N TYR A 22 -13.68 -26.43 -3.48
CA TYR A 22 -13.58 -27.62 -2.65
C TYR A 22 -14.71 -28.61 -2.99
N ASP A 23 -14.33 -29.80 -3.44
CA ASP A 23 -15.24 -30.92 -3.68
C ASP A 23 -15.40 -31.68 -2.34
N HIS A 24 -16.56 -31.53 -1.70
CA HIS A 24 -16.87 -32.14 -0.42
C HIS A 24 -16.98 -33.67 -0.47
N GLU A 25 -17.42 -34.25 -1.59
CA GLU A 25 -17.58 -35.69 -1.78
C GLU A 25 -16.21 -36.36 -1.92
N LYS A 26 -15.36 -35.79 -2.78
CA LYS A 26 -14.00 -36.32 -3.02
C LYS A 26 -12.96 -35.81 -2.03
N LYS A 27 -13.33 -34.88 -1.14
CA LYS A 27 -12.43 -34.20 -0.20
C LYS A 27 -11.18 -33.64 -0.91
N LYS A 28 -11.38 -33.02 -2.06
CA LYS A 28 -10.31 -32.46 -2.90
C LYS A 28 -10.54 -30.98 -3.14
N PHE A 29 -9.46 -30.21 -3.03
CA PHE A 29 -9.44 -28.82 -3.43
C PHE A 29 -8.87 -28.69 -4.85
N GLN A 30 -9.66 -28.10 -5.74
CA GLN A 30 -9.21 -27.73 -7.08
C GLN A 30 -8.65 -26.31 -7.00
N MET A 31 -7.34 -26.21 -7.07
CA MET A 31 -6.62 -24.93 -6.98
C MET A 31 -6.73 -24.17 -8.30
N GLY A 32 -7.04 -22.87 -8.20
CA GLY A 32 -6.81 -21.90 -9.27
C GLY A 32 -5.37 -21.42 -9.29
N GLN A 33 -5.13 -20.30 -9.94
CA GLN A 33 -3.80 -19.70 -9.99
C GLN A 33 -3.44 -19.04 -8.64
N PRO A 34 -2.20 -19.20 -8.18
CA PRO A 34 -1.73 -18.52 -6.99
C PRO A 34 -1.51 -17.01 -7.26
N HIS A 35 -2.01 -16.18 -6.39
CA HIS A 35 -1.82 -14.72 -6.43
C HIS A 35 -1.07 -14.26 -5.19
N THR A 36 -0.24 -13.23 -5.34
CA THR A 36 0.38 -12.56 -4.21
C THR A 36 -0.66 -11.68 -3.52
N LEU A 37 -0.81 -11.81 -2.20
CA LEU A 37 -1.77 -11.02 -1.42
C LEU A 37 -1.37 -9.55 -1.34
N ASP A 38 -0.09 -9.27 -1.10
CA ASP A 38 0.43 -7.92 -1.02
C ASP A 38 1.77 -7.84 -1.74
N LYS A 39 1.94 -6.84 -2.58
CA LYS A 39 3.14 -6.67 -3.40
C LYS A 39 4.11 -5.62 -2.85
N GLY A 40 3.88 -5.15 -1.63
CA GLY A 40 4.75 -4.20 -0.95
C GLY A 40 6.03 -4.80 -0.39
N LEU A 41 6.72 -4.00 0.41
CA LEU A 41 8.01 -4.34 1.02
C LEU A 41 7.85 -5.11 2.33
N ASP A 42 6.78 -4.84 3.08
CA ASP A 42 6.58 -5.36 4.42
C ASP A 42 5.15 -5.91 4.59
N PHE A 43 5.01 -7.21 4.33
CA PHE A 43 3.76 -7.93 4.56
C PHE A 43 4.08 -9.38 4.88
N TYR A 44 3.79 -9.82 6.11
CA TYR A 44 4.15 -11.14 6.58
C TYR A 44 3.10 -11.76 7.51
N ALA A 45 3.04 -13.09 7.56
CA ALA A 45 2.23 -13.89 8.50
C ALA A 45 0.78 -13.44 8.61
N SER A 46 0.14 -13.09 7.49
CA SER A 46 -1.26 -12.66 7.48
C SER A 46 -2.18 -13.71 8.08
N GLN A 47 -3.14 -13.23 8.89
CA GLN A 47 -4.20 -14.04 9.48
C GLN A 47 -5.55 -13.46 9.08
N THR A 48 -6.56 -14.32 8.97
CA THR A 48 -7.92 -13.89 8.67
C THR A 48 -8.91 -14.41 9.68
N THR A 49 -9.93 -13.61 9.96
CA THR A 49 -11.09 -14.01 10.77
C THR A 49 -12.38 -13.62 10.07
N GLU A 50 -13.44 -14.37 10.35
CA GLU A 50 -14.78 -14.02 9.92
C GLU A 50 -15.49 -13.30 11.06
N LEU A 51 -16.07 -12.14 10.75
CA LEU A 51 -16.88 -11.38 11.70
C LEU A 51 -18.31 -11.94 11.77
N PRO A 52 -19.07 -11.61 12.83
CA PRO A 52 -20.46 -12.05 12.97
C PRO A 52 -21.39 -11.59 11.83
N ASP A 53 -21.02 -10.52 11.13
CA ASP A 53 -21.77 -10.00 9.95
C ASP A 53 -21.36 -10.67 8.64
N GLY A 54 -20.49 -11.69 8.69
CA GLY A 54 -20.05 -12.47 7.52
C GLY A 54 -18.87 -11.87 6.76
N ARG A 55 -18.39 -10.68 7.11
CA ARG A 55 -17.19 -10.12 6.51
C ARG A 55 -15.95 -10.90 6.94
N ARG A 56 -14.99 -11.05 6.04
CA ARG A 56 -13.69 -11.64 6.34
C ARG A 56 -12.63 -10.57 6.44
N ILE A 57 -11.99 -10.48 7.57
CA ILE A 57 -10.98 -9.48 7.88
C ILE A 57 -9.60 -10.13 7.88
N LEU A 58 -8.64 -9.44 7.30
CA LEU A 58 -7.23 -9.80 7.27
C LEU A 58 -6.42 -8.76 8.04
N ILE A 59 -5.45 -9.24 8.83
CA ILE A 59 -4.37 -8.44 9.40
C ILE A 59 -3.06 -9.18 9.14
N ALA A 60 -2.00 -8.42 8.85
CA ALA A 60 -0.66 -8.96 8.62
C ALA A 60 0.37 -8.20 9.45
N TRP A 61 1.52 -8.82 9.66
CA TRP A 61 2.68 -8.18 10.25
C TRP A 61 3.43 -7.39 9.17
N MET A 62 3.73 -6.13 9.44
CA MET A 62 4.42 -5.23 8.51
C MET A 62 5.93 -5.22 8.67
N GLN A 63 6.51 -6.20 9.29
CA GLN A 63 7.96 -6.32 9.35
C GLN A 63 8.37 -7.69 8.86
N SER A 64 9.26 -7.73 7.89
CA SER A 64 9.82 -8.99 7.40
C SER A 64 11.06 -9.37 8.22
N TRP A 65 11.47 -10.63 8.12
CA TRP A 65 12.71 -11.12 8.73
C TRP A 65 13.98 -10.36 8.30
N HIS A 66 13.90 -9.64 7.19
CA HIS A 66 15.00 -8.86 6.63
C HIS A 66 15.03 -7.41 7.13
N ASN A 67 14.01 -7.00 7.86
CA ASN A 67 13.92 -5.65 8.41
C ASN A 67 13.82 -5.74 9.94
N SER A 68 14.98 -5.65 10.61
CA SER A 68 15.07 -5.64 12.06
C SER A 68 15.27 -4.22 12.63
N PHE A 69 14.90 -3.21 11.86
CA PHE A 69 15.06 -1.81 12.24
C PHE A 69 14.08 -1.43 13.36
N ILE A 70 14.58 -0.75 14.37
CA ILE A 70 13.80 -0.13 15.43
C ILE A 70 14.04 1.38 15.29
N PRO A 71 12.99 2.18 14.99
CA PRO A 71 13.14 3.63 14.92
C PRO A 71 13.64 4.21 16.24
N ASP A 72 14.38 5.31 16.17
CA ASP A 72 14.85 6.01 17.34
C ASP A 72 13.70 6.42 18.26
N GLY A 73 13.83 6.13 19.55
CA GLY A 73 12.80 6.43 20.55
C GLY A 73 11.66 5.42 20.63
N GLN A 74 11.69 4.31 19.89
CA GLN A 74 10.78 3.18 20.06
C GLN A 74 11.42 2.07 20.88
N GLU A 75 10.63 1.46 21.76
CA GLU A 75 11.06 0.32 22.62
C GLU A 75 10.62 -1.03 22.03
N TRP A 76 9.89 -1.04 20.91
CA TRP A 76 9.39 -2.24 20.25
C TRP A 76 9.72 -2.25 18.77
N GLN A 77 9.69 -3.44 18.20
CA GLN A 77 9.91 -3.70 16.79
C GLN A 77 8.64 -4.26 16.15
N GLY A 78 8.38 -3.81 14.93
CA GLY A 78 7.27 -4.31 14.13
C GLY A 78 5.97 -3.53 14.35
N MET A 79 5.11 -3.67 13.37
CA MET A 79 3.77 -3.11 13.38
C MET A 79 2.83 -4.04 12.61
N MET A 80 1.54 -3.83 12.74
CA MET A 80 0.54 -4.55 11.98
C MET A 80 0.02 -3.65 10.84
N THR A 81 -0.43 -4.28 9.77
CA THR A 81 -1.25 -3.58 8.76
C THR A 81 -2.54 -3.08 9.41
N ILE A 82 -3.18 -2.09 8.79
CA ILE A 82 -4.59 -1.83 9.12
C ILE A 82 -5.41 -3.11 8.86
N PRO A 83 -6.53 -3.31 9.56
CA PRO A 83 -7.47 -4.37 9.21
C PRO A 83 -8.03 -4.14 7.80
N ARG A 84 -8.04 -5.21 6.99
CA ARG A 84 -8.52 -5.18 5.60
C ARG A 84 -9.69 -6.12 5.43
N GLU A 85 -10.72 -5.66 4.78
CA GLU A 85 -11.84 -6.49 4.36
C GLU A 85 -11.50 -7.20 3.05
N LEU A 86 -11.75 -8.50 2.99
CA LEU A 86 -11.48 -9.32 1.83
C LEU A 86 -12.74 -9.57 1.02
N TYR A 87 -12.64 -9.34 -0.28
CA TYR A 87 -13.66 -9.66 -1.27
C TYR A 87 -13.11 -10.63 -2.30
N LEU A 88 -13.99 -11.44 -2.87
CA LEU A 88 -13.65 -12.31 -3.99
C LEU A 88 -14.31 -11.73 -5.25
N SER A 89 -13.49 -11.37 -6.25
CA SER A 89 -13.95 -10.92 -7.56
C SER A 89 -13.11 -11.57 -8.64
N ASP A 90 -13.75 -12.18 -9.63
CA ASP A 90 -13.12 -12.80 -10.81
C ASP A 90 -11.96 -13.76 -10.47
N GLY A 91 -12.15 -14.54 -9.41
CA GLY A 91 -11.14 -15.51 -8.94
C GLY A 91 -9.94 -14.88 -8.24
N ARG A 92 -10.02 -13.61 -7.84
CA ARG A 92 -8.98 -12.86 -7.12
C ARG A 92 -9.48 -12.32 -5.81
N ILE A 93 -8.58 -12.15 -4.87
CA ILE A 93 -8.86 -11.49 -3.60
C ILE A 93 -8.59 -9.99 -3.75
N ILE A 94 -9.63 -9.21 -3.53
CA ILE A 94 -9.60 -7.75 -3.43
C ILE A 94 -9.50 -7.39 -1.96
N GLN A 95 -8.66 -6.42 -1.61
CA GLN A 95 -8.42 -6.00 -0.23
C GLN A 95 -8.75 -4.52 -0.07
N LYS A 96 -9.65 -4.20 0.86
CA LYS A 96 -10.02 -2.81 1.16
C LYS A 96 -9.76 -2.51 2.64
N PRO A 97 -9.35 -1.29 2.99
CA PRO A 97 -9.42 -0.86 4.38
C PRO A 97 -10.81 -1.12 4.94
N VAL A 98 -10.89 -1.60 6.20
CA VAL A 98 -12.21 -1.80 6.83
C VAL A 98 -13.00 -0.49 6.87
N LYS A 99 -14.31 -0.57 6.63
CA LYS A 99 -15.18 0.61 6.60
C LYS A 99 -15.21 1.39 7.92
N GLU A 100 -14.92 0.72 9.03
CA GLU A 100 -14.84 1.32 10.35
C GLU A 100 -13.75 2.40 10.46
N LEU A 101 -12.75 2.40 9.57
CA LEU A 101 -11.75 3.45 9.52
C LEU A 101 -12.36 4.81 9.15
N GLU A 102 -13.42 4.81 8.35
CA GLU A 102 -14.05 6.03 7.85
C GLU A 102 -14.70 6.87 8.95
N GLN A 103 -15.14 6.25 10.06
CA GLN A 103 -15.69 6.98 11.22
C GLN A 103 -14.66 7.87 11.92
N TYR A 104 -13.38 7.64 11.69
CA TYR A 104 -12.27 8.40 12.27
C TYR A 104 -11.73 9.48 11.33
N ARG A 105 -12.32 9.64 10.16
CA ARG A 105 -11.97 10.67 9.18
C ARG A 105 -12.43 12.04 9.68
N VAL A 106 -11.49 12.97 9.68
CA VAL A 106 -11.71 14.38 10.04
C VAL A 106 -11.00 15.29 9.04
N ARG A 107 -11.30 16.58 9.06
CA ARG A 107 -10.66 17.62 8.23
C ARG A 107 -10.57 17.24 6.74
N PRO A 108 -11.72 17.10 6.06
CA PRO A 108 -11.73 16.79 4.64
C PRO A 108 -11.10 17.90 3.81
N VAL A 109 -10.26 17.50 2.84
CA VAL A 109 -9.73 18.39 1.79
C VAL A 109 -9.94 17.68 0.46
N SER A 110 -10.48 18.41 -0.52
CA SER A 110 -10.78 17.86 -1.84
C SER A 110 -10.38 18.79 -2.96
N TYR A 111 -9.82 18.24 -4.01
CA TYR A 111 -9.52 18.90 -5.26
C TYR A 111 -10.08 18.09 -6.41
N SER A 112 -10.66 18.75 -7.41
CA SER A 112 -11.29 18.07 -8.54
C SER A 112 -10.85 18.65 -9.87
N ASN A 113 -10.46 17.77 -10.80
CA ASN A 113 -9.98 18.11 -12.13
C ASN A 113 -8.77 19.07 -12.14
N GLU A 114 -7.89 18.89 -11.17
CA GLU A 114 -6.67 19.67 -11.08
C GLU A 114 -5.65 19.21 -12.14
N LYS A 115 -5.03 20.17 -12.82
CA LYS A 115 -3.94 19.88 -13.74
C LYS A 115 -2.62 19.87 -12.97
N VAL A 116 -1.87 18.77 -13.12
CA VAL A 116 -0.49 18.65 -12.64
C VAL A 116 0.43 18.66 -13.86
N GLU A 117 1.41 19.56 -13.84
CA GLU A 117 2.46 19.70 -14.87
C GLU A 117 3.76 20.09 -14.17
N GLY A 118 4.75 19.20 -14.21
CA GLY A 118 5.92 19.35 -13.34
C GLY A 118 5.60 19.10 -11.86
N GLY A 119 6.32 19.77 -10.95
CA GLY A 119 6.15 19.66 -9.52
C GLY A 119 5.02 20.55 -8.99
N GLN A 120 4.16 20.00 -8.10
CA GLN A 120 3.05 20.74 -7.52
C GLN A 120 2.73 20.26 -6.10
N ASN A 121 2.31 21.19 -5.25
CA ASN A 121 1.73 20.93 -3.94
C ASN A 121 0.31 21.50 -3.89
N PHE A 122 -0.53 20.99 -3.00
CA PHE A 122 -1.89 21.44 -2.79
C PHE A 122 -2.08 21.80 -1.32
N ASP A 123 -2.71 22.92 -1.04
CA ASP A 123 -2.93 23.40 0.33
C ASP A 123 -3.75 22.37 1.14
N GLY A 124 -3.30 22.04 2.35
CA GLY A 124 -3.94 21.06 3.22
C GLY A 124 -3.77 19.60 2.80
N ILE A 125 -3.03 19.33 1.72
CA ILE A 125 -2.61 17.97 1.36
C ILE A 125 -1.25 17.70 1.99
N GLU A 126 -1.30 17.37 3.28
CA GLU A 126 -0.16 17.05 4.15
C GLU A 126 -0.63 16.17 5.31
N GLY A 127 0.27 15.59 6.07
CA GLY A 127 -0.03 14.82 7.28
C GLY A 127 0.66 13.48 7.35
N ARG A 128 0.69 12.91 8.57
CA ARG A 128 1.34 11.61 8.86
C ARG A 128 0.33 10.50 9.16
N THR A 129 -0.90 10.85 9.52
CA THR A 129 -1.95 9.88 9.82
C THR A 129 -3.19 10.29 9.04
N LEU A 130 -3.35 9.70 7.88
CA LEU A 130 -4.37 10.13 6.91
C LEU A 130 -4.88 8.99 6.02
N ASP A 131 -6.02 9.26 5.41
CA ASP A 131 -6.63 8.47 4.34
C ASP A 131 -6.81 9.39 3.12
N MET A 132 -6.02 9.16 2.08
CA MET A 132 -6.01 9.99 0.89
C MET A 132 -6.25 9.14 -0.36
N THR A 133 -7.12 9.61 -1.21
CA THR A 133 -7.37 9.00 -2.52
C THR A 133 -6.96 9.99 -3.61
N VAL A 134 -6.10 9.53 -4.51
CA VAL A 134 -5.71 10.26 -5.72
C VAL A 134 -6.20 9.48 -6.93
N THR A 135 -6.99 10.13 -7.77
CA THR A 135 -7.47 9.56 -9.02
C THR A 135 -6.80 10.28 -10.19
N ILE A 136 -5.94 9.59 -10.93
CA ILE A 136 -5.35 10.10 -12.17
C ILE A 136 -6.31 9.71 -13.29
N LYS A 137 -7.00 10.72 -13.87
CA LYS A 137 -8.09 10.52 -14.83
C LYS A 137 -7.59 10.40 -16.26
N SER A 138 -6.70 11.30 -16.65
CA SER A 138 -6.19 11.42 -18.02
C SER A 138 -4.90 12.22 -18.04
N GLY A 139 -4.24 12.28 -19.18
CA GLY A 139 -3.07 13.12 -19.41
C GLY A 139 -2.10 12.51 -20.41
N GLU A 140 -1.07 13.27 -20.73
CA GLU A 140 0.05 12.87 -21.58
C GLU A 140 1.32 12.86 -20.74
N PHE A 141 1.68 11.71 -20.18
CA PHE A 141 2.85 11.51 -19.33
C PHE A 141 3.33 10.06 -19.41
N GLN A 142 4.59 9.84 -19.03
CA GLN A 142 5.16 8.52 -18.80
C GLN A 142 5.16 8.16 -17.31
N GLU A 143 5.54 9.12 -16.46
CA GLU A 143 5.64 8.94 -15.03
C GLU A 143 4.90 10.02 -14.25
N PHE A 144 4.08 9.57 -13.32
CA PHE A 144 3.44 10.39 -12.31
C PHE A 144 3.86 9.87 -10.96
N TYR A 145 4.42 10.72 -10.09
CA TYR A 145 4.77 10.29 -8.75
C TYR A 145 4.25 11.21 -7.66
N ILE A 146 4.06 10.60 -6.50
CA ILE A 146 3.62 11.21 -5.27
C ILE A 146 4.66 10.88 -4.21
N ASP A 147 5.28 11.91 -3.64
CA ASP A 147 6.13 11.79 -2.47
C ASP A 147 5.26 12.02 -1.24
N VAL A 148 5.32 11.11 -0.28
CA VAL A 148 4.60 11.18 0.99
C VAL A 148 5.57 11.08 2.15
N ALA A 149 5.15 11.47 3.33
CA ALA A 149 5.99 11.51 4.53
C ALA A 149 7.28 12.27 4.25
N LYS A 150 7.15 13.48 3.69
CA LYS A 150 8.21 14.23 3.05
C LYS A 150 8.63 15.45 3.85
N ASP A 151 9.94 15.68 3.90
CA ASP A 151 10.56 16.96 4.24
C ASP A 151 11.63 17.36 3.22
N ALA A 152 12.68 18.06 3.61
CA ALA A 152 13.74 18.49 2.71
C ALA A 152 14.70 17.35 2.28
N GLU A 153 14.83 16.30 3.10
CA GLU A 153 15.82 15.22 2.93
C GLU A 153 15.15 13.86 2.76
N ASP A 154 14.05 13.64 3.47
CA ASP A 154 13.36 12.35 3.56
C ASP A 154 12.05 12.34 2.78
N TYR A 155 11.71 11.21 2.18
CA TYR A 155 10.41 10.94 1.56
C TYR A 155 10.24 9.46 1.21
N THR A 156 9.00 9.06 0.97
CA THR A 156 8.65 7.82 0.29
C THR A 156 7.96 8.14 -1.02
N ARG A 157 8.49 7.62 -2.13
CA ARG A 157 7.97 7.89 -3.47
C ARG A 157 7.11 6.75 -3.97
N ILE A 158 5.94 7.10 -4.46
CA ILE A 158 5.07 6.20 -5.20
C ILE A 158 5.00 6.68 -6.65
N THR A 159 5.49 5.87 -7.58
CA THR A 159 5.52 6.20 -9.01
C THR A 159 4.53 5.33 -9.77
N TYR A 160 3.66 5.93 -10.56
CA TYR A 160 2.91 5.26 -11.59
C TYR A 160 3.57 5.46 -12.94
N ASN A 161 4.09 4.38 -13.53
CA ASN A 161 4.56 4.36 -14.91
C ASN A 161 3.42 3.91 -15.81
N ARG A 162 2.89 4.85 -16.62
CA ARG A 162 1.72 4.61 -17.48
C ARG A 162 2.03 3.63 -18.61
N GLY A 163 3.18 3.78 -19.24
CA GLY A 163 3.58 2.92 -20.38
C GLY A 163 3.78 1.47 -19.99
N LYS A 164 4.29 1.22 -18.78
CA LYS A 164 4.47 -0.12 -18.22
C LYS A 164 3.27 -0.64 -17.46
N ARG A 165 2.30 0.23 -17.14
CA ARG A 165 1.20 -0.06 -16.19
C ARG A 165 1.75 -0.62 -14.87
N GLU A 166 2.71 0.06 -14.31
CA GLU A 166 3.44 -0.40 -13.13
C GLU A 166 3.40 0.65 -12.03
N ILE A 167 3.19 0.22 -10.79
CA ILE A 167 3.42 1.00 -9.59
C ILE A 167 4.75 0.61 -9.01
N GLU A 168 5.56 1.60 -8.69
CA GLU A 168 6.77 1.46 -7.90
C GLU A 168 6.59 2.18 -6.57
N VAL A 169 6.98 1.52 -5.48
CA VAL A 169 7.16 2.13 -4.16
C VAL A 169 8.65 2.13 -3.86
N ASP A 170 9.20 3.32 -3.67
CA ASP A 170 10.60 3.55 -3.31
C ASP A 170 10.68 4.27 -1.97
N ARG A 171 11.29 3.60 -0.98
CA ARG A 171 11.56 4.13 0.37
C ARG A 171 13.05 4.34 0.63
N THR A 172 13.87 4.50 -0.40
CA THR A 172 15.31 4.69 -0.26
C THR A 172 15.65 5.86 0.66
N PHE A 173 14.83 6.91 0.62
CA PHE A 173 14.95 8.10 1.44
C PHE A 173 13.94 8.17 2.59
N ALA A 174 13.47 7.03 3.07
CA ALA A 174 12.48 6.96 4.15
C ALA A 174 13.10 6.60 5.51
N GLY A 175 14.29 7.09 5.83
CA GLY A 175 14.99 6.81 7.08
C GLY A 175 15.46 5.36 7.22
N MET A 176 15.62 4.63 6.11
CA MET A 176 15.96 3.21 6.10
C MET A 176 17.48 2.99 6.21
N ASN A 177 17.87 1.92 6.90
CA ASN A 177 19.26 1.46 6.93
C ASN A 177 19.63 0.75 5.61
N ARG A 178 20.94 0.74 5.29
CA ARG A 178 21.50 0.37 4.00
C ARG A 178 21.25 -1.08 3.53
N ASP A 179 20.87 -1.98 4.41
CA ASP A 179 20.80 -3.42 4.12
C ASP A 179 19.36 -3.95 3.91
N VAL A 180 18.39 -3.08 3.74
CA VAL A 180 16.99 -3.46 3.49
C VAL A 180 16.57 -3.16 2.06
N ALA A 181 15.67 -4.00 1.54
CA ALA A 181 15.02 -3.71 0.27
C ALA A 181 14.24 -2.39 0.36
N CYS A 182 14.51 -1.49 -0.58
CA CYS A 182 13.87 -0.17 -0.60
C CYS A 182 12.87 0.00 -1.74
N ILE A 183 12.95 -0.81 -2.79
CA ILE A 183 12.14 -0.64 -3.99
C ILE A 183 11.31 -1.89 -4.26
N ARG A 184 10.04 -1.69 -4.54
CA ARG A 184 9.11 -2.70 -5.06
C ARG A 184 8.32 -2.19 -6.25
N ARG A 185 8.14 -3.09 -7.21
CA ARG A 185 7.33 -2.84 -8.41
C ARG A 185 6.22 -3.85 -8.50
N ALA A 186 5.08 -3.38 -8.98
CA ALA A 186 3.92 -4.22 -9.19
C ALA A 186 3.15 -3.79 -10.43
N GLU A 187 2.83 -4.74 -11.28
CA GLU A 187 2.01 -4.52 -12.45
C GLU A 187 0.55 -4.23 -12.03
N VAL A 188 -0.05 -3.22 -12.67
CA VAL A 188 -1.46 -2.85 -12.51
C VAL A 188 -2.25 -3.52 -13.62
N GLU A 189 -2.99 -4.53 -13.25
CA GLU A 189 -3.85 -5.27 -14.17
C GLU A 189 -5.17 -4.51 -14.36
N SER A 190 -5.18 -3.51 -15.25
CA SER A 190 -6.37 -2.74 -15.62
C SER A 190 -6.25 -2.27 -17.05
N GLU A 191 -7.35 -2.31 -17.80
CA GLU A 191 -7.43 -1.73 -19.14
C GLU A 191 -7.85 -0.26 -19.11
N SER A 192 -8.30 0.24 -17.96
CA SER A 192 -8.70 1.63 -17.78
C SER A 192 -7.51 2.57 -17.91
N GLU A 193 -7.70 3.71 -18.58
CA GLU A 193 -6.72 4.80 -18.56
C GLU A 193 -6.67 5.51 -17.20
N GLN A 194 -7.77 5.49 -16.48
CA GLN A 194 -7.86 6.03 -15.13
C GLN A 194 -7.28 5.04 -14.12
N ILE A 195 -6.52 5.56 -13.17
CA ILE A 195 -6.02 4.80 -12.02
C ILE A 195 -6.38 5.52 -10.73
N THR A 196 -6.78 4.76 -9.73
CA THR A 196 -7.08 5.27 -8.39
C THR A 196 -6.06 4.70 -7.41
N LEU A 197 -5.45 5.57 -6.62
CA LEU A 197 -4.45 5.28 -5.61
C LEU A 197 -4.98 5.75 -4.26
N ARG A 198 -5.36 4.82 -3.37
CA ARG A 198 -5.74 5.15 -1.99
C ARG A 198 -4.59 4.85 -1.06
N PHE A 199 -4.19 5.84 -0.31
CA PHE A 199 -3.11 5.80 0.67
C PHE A 199 -3.69 5.81 2.06
N ILE A 200 -3.29 4.86 2.88
CA ILE A 200 -3.43 4.96 4.32
C ILE A 200 -2.03 5.17 4.88
N LEU A 201 -1.78 6.36 5.37
CA LEU A 201 -0.55 6.68 6.10
C LEU A 201 -0.81 6.55 7.59
N ASP A 202 0.13 5.93 8.27
CA ASP A 202 0.26 5.98 9.71
C ASP A 202 1.72 6.35 10.05
N ARG A 203 2.02 6.57 11.29
CA ARG A 203 3.31 7.10 11.77
C ARG A 203 4.53 6.51 11.06
N ASN A 204 4.55 5.19 10.89
CA ASN A 204 5.68 4.46 10.33
C ASN A 204 5.27 3.53 9.17
N SER A 205 4.17 3.81 8.51
CA SER A 205 3.71 2.98 7.39
C SER A 205 3.00 3.75 6.30
N VAL A 206 3.10 3.21 5.10
CA VAL A 206 2.27 3.54 3.93
C VAL A 206 1.64 2.26 3.43
N GLU A 207 0.31 2.20 3.43
CA GLU A 207 -0.44 1.15 2.79
C GLU A 207 -1.17 1.70 1.58
N LEU A 208 -0.80 1.20 0.40
CA LEU A 208 -1.35 1.62 -0.88
C LEU A 208 -2.35 0.59 -1.41
N PHE A 209 -3.52 1.06 -1.78
CA PHE A 209 -4.58 0.29 -2.43
C PHE A 209 -4.86 0.88 -3.81
N VAL A 210 -4.61 0.12 -4.85
CA VAL A 210 -4.77 0.55 -6.25
C VAL A 210 -6.07 -0.02 -6.80
N ASN A 211 -6.81 0.80 -7.54
CA ASN A 211 -8.06 0.43 -8.21
C ASN A 211 -9.00 -0.34 -7.28
N ASP A 212 -9.40 0.34 -6.21
CA ASP A 212 -10.33 -0.18 -5.20
C ASP A 212 -9.85 -1.49 -4.53
N GLY A 213 -8.52 -1.66 -4.40
CA GLY A 213 -7.91 -2.79 -3.71
C GLY A 213 -7.61 -4.02 -4.58
N ALA A 214 -7.67 -3.88 -5.89
CA ALA A 214 -7.24 -4.92 -6.83
C ALA A 214 -5.73 -5.23 -6.70
N LEU A 215 -4.95 -4.23 -6.28
CA LEU A 215 -3.55 -4.37 -5.91
C LEU A 215 -3.34 -3.66 -4.57
N SER A 216 -2.59 -4.28 -3.64
CA SER A 216 -2.16 -3.66 -2.39
C SER A 216 -0.65 -3.77 -2.20
N MET A 217 -0.06 -2.73 -1.59
CA MET A 217 1.37 -2.65 -1.30
C MET A 217 1.57 -2.04 0.08
N SER A 218 2.10 -2.82 1.02
CA SER A 218 2.41 -2.39 2.39
C SER A 218 3.88 -2.06 2.53
N THR A 219 4.19 -0.94 3.15
CA THR A 219 5.55 -0.45 3.28
C THR A 219 5.75 0.22 4.64
N ALA A 220 6.71 -0.27 5.43
CA ALA A 220 7.19 0.41 6.62
C ALA A 220 8.14 1.55 6.22
N ILE A 221 8.00 2.69 6.89
CA ILE A 221 8.80 3.90 6.68
C ILE A 221 9.24 4.47 8.02
N TYR A 222 10.38 5.15 8.06
CA TYR A 222 10.97 5.64 9.31
C TYR A 222 11.46 7.07 9.21
N THR A 223 10.85 7.87 8.35
CA THR A 223 11.07 9.32 8.30
C THR A 223 10.67 9.97 9.62
N PRO A 224 11.28 11.10 9.99
CA PRO A 224 10.84 11.88 11.14
C PRO A 224 9.34 12.18 11.12
N GLN A 225 8.69 12.22 12.26
CA GLN A 225 7.24 12.50 12.33
C GLN A 225 6.88 13.92 11.85
N THR A 226 7.89 14.81 11.79
CA THR A 226 7.78 16.16 11.24
C THR A 226 7.83 16.21 9.72
N ALA A 227 8.22 15.12 9.07
CA ALA A 227 8.20 14.96 7.62
C ALA A 227 6.76 14.62 7.18
N ASP A 228 5.87 15.59 7.17
CA ASP A 228 4.43 15.46 6.92
C ASP A 228 3.99 15.95 5.53
N GLY A 229 4.93 16.48 4.75
CA GLY A 229 4.65 16.99 3.41
C GLY A 229 4.23 15.89 2.43
N ILE A 230 3.41 16.31 1.45
CA ILE A 230 3.03 15.50 0.28
C ILE A 230 3.21 16.35 -0.97
N SER A 231 3.88 15.82 -1.99
CA SER A 231 4.09 16.52 -3.26
C SER A 231 3.81 15.62 -4.45
N PHE A 232 3.42 16.24 -5.53
CA PHE A 232 3.06 15.59 -6.79
C PHE A 232 4.00 16.03 -7.89
N PHE A 233 4.28 15.14 -8.83
CA PHE A 233 5.04 15.45 -10.01
C PHE A 233 4.54 14.66 -11.21
N CYS A 234 4.55 15.31 -12.38
CA CYS A 234 4.21 14.71 -13.66
C CYS A 234 5.25 15.13 -14.69
N ASP A 235 5.84 14.19 -15.42
CA ASP A 235 6.83 14.46 -16.47
C ASP A 235 6.21 15.01 -17.77
N GLY A 236 4.90 15.07 -17.81
CA GLY A 236 4.08 15.69 -18.84
C GLY A 236 2.95 16.49 -18.19
N ASN A 237 1.71 16.10 -18.47
CA ASN A 237 0.53 16.67 -17.83
C ASN A 237 -0.47 15.58 -17.44
N ALA A 238 -1.14 15.76 -16.30
CA ALA A 238 -2.18 14.87 -15.82
C ALA A 238 -3.34 15.69 -15.25
N ILE A 239 -4.56 15.14 -15.36
CA ILE A 239 -5.75 15.64 -14.67
C ILE A 239 -6.05 14.69 -13.53
N ILE A 240 -6.13 15.23 -12.32
CA ILE A 240 -6.32 14.43 -11.12
C ILE A 240 -7.48 14.93 -10.26
N ASP A 241 -8.01 14.04 -9.45
CA ASP A 241 -8.80 14.37 -8.26
C ASP A 241 -8.01 13.95 -7.02
N ILE A 242 -8.17 14.69 -5.94
CA ILE A 242 -7.61 14.34 -4.62
C ILE A 242 -8.75 14.43 -3.61
N GLU A 243 -8.88 13.43 -2.76
CA GLU A 243 -9.69 13.46 -1.56
C GLU A 243 -8.83 13.01 -0.37
N LYS A 244 -8.74 13.82 0.66
CA LYS A 244 -7.90 13.56 1.83
C LYS A 244 -8.66 13.83 3.12
N PHE A 245 -8.48 12.94 4.08
CA PHE A 245 -8.95 13.07 5.44
C PHE A 245 -7.78 12.81 6.39
N ASP A 246 -7.71 13.53 7.47
CA ASP A 246 -6.88 13.08 8.59
C ASP A 246 -7.63 11.98 9.35
N ILE A 247 -6.87 11.08 9.99
CA ILE A 247 -7.43 10.02 10.84
C ILE A 247 -7.12 10.33 12.30
N GLU A 248 -8.17 10.46 13.10
CA GLU A 248 -8.07 10.66 14.55
C GLU A 248 -8.79 9.55 15.30
N ILE A 249 -8.02 8.62 15.85
CA ILE A 249 -8.56 7.55 16.70
C ILE A 249 -8.58 8.04 18.15
N PRO A 250 -9.76 8.14 18.79
CA PRO A 250 -9.85 8.52 20.20
C PRO A 250 -9.07 7.54 21.05
N MET A 251 -8.06 8.00 21.77
CA MET A 251 -7.42 7.18 22.79
C MET A 251 -8.36 7.11 23.99
N ASN A 252 -9.04 5.98 24.17
CA ASN A 252 -9.72 5.71 25.42
C ASN A 252 -8.65 5.63 26.53
N ARG A 253 -8.67 6.61 27.41
CA ARG A 253 -7.83 6.64 28.61
C ARG A 253 -8.31 5.62 29.62
#